data_5e1e912ba65754353290a3e7b2c0e9be
#
_entry.id   5e1e912ba65754353290a3e7b2c0e9be
#
_cell.length_a   1.000
_cell.length_b   1.000
_cell.length_c   1.000
_cell.angle_alpha   90.00
_cell.angle_beta   90.00
_cell.angle_gamma   90.00
#
_symmetry.space_group_name_H-M   'P 1'
#
loop_
_entity.id
_entity.type
_entity.pdbx_description
1 polymer ?
#
loop_
_entity_poly.entity_id
_entity_poly.type
_entity_poly.pdbx_seq_one_letter_code
_entity_poly.pdbx_strand_id
1 'polypeptide(L)'
;MSKISLFILLISVILDIIQSQYITLKFRTNLNLSAINEENYMKSAVEQQIYVDLNIGESNQVIPMTLKTLKYPTFIVSSNSSEQDILIKYNETKSKSLKHIKNEEIQNLFIYDFSQGFYVSDSLAFNSSLNYNNFSYILATKMNGIVKNISGEIGLSMKKENKTNYIYPQNTNFLQQLFDNKLIGKKNFGIKYDSEYSGRFIIGGNLNELDSAYKGEEPIKIDIDNNVPNNNKDFWLLKLIIKQNQYAETSYGFLEYETGLIFGSNGYRNNFIKNYFQNKGCTENEITSSPYSFYQYTCKEENQFSDFPDLNLGFEGKYNFTLTKNDLFKKVGNSYFFLIVFQKTQRDINYWRLGQLFFKKYPMFLNQDEEGKNKQILYYTINKEKKDEPSDDKSDGKTDDDEDKESDDNKDGGSNVALIVSLSIIIPLIIIAAVIFVIYYLKNRKREPEKFLNDAPSSENESIPLYE
;
A
#
# COMPACT_ATOMS: atom_id res chain seq x y z
N MET A 1 39.88 -21.13 9.61
CA MET A 1 39.22 -19.81 9.80
C MET A 1 39.62 -19.24 11.14
N SER A 2 40.11 -18.03 11.21
CA SER A 2 40.43 -17.38 12.49
C SER A 2 39.13 -17.11 13.27
N LYS A 3 39.21 -17.11 14.62
CA LYS A 3 38.05 -16.79 15.48
C LYS A 3 37.46 -15.42 15.14
N ILE A 4 38.28 -14.50 14.64
CA ILE A 4 37.88 -13.17 14.19
C ILE A 4 37.05 -13.25 12.90
N SER A 5 37.43 -14.12 11.94
CA SER A 5 36.65 -14.29 10.69
C SER A 5 35.27 -14.89 10.97
N LEU A 6 35.17 -15.82 11.94
CA LEU A 6 33.88 -16.39 12.35
C LEU A 6 32.99 -15.34 13.05
N PHE A 7 33.57 -14.48 13.86
CA PHE A 7 32.87 -13.42 14.57
C PHE A 7 32.35 -12.33 13.60
N ILE A 8 33.16 -11.92 12.62
CA ILE A 8 32.74 -10.98 11.57
C ILE A 8 31.61 -11.58 10.72
N LEU A 9 31.71 -12.87 10.38
CA LEU A 9 30.66 -13.58 9.64
C LEU A 9 29.37 -13.65 10.47
N LEU A 10 29.47 -13.89 11.78
CA LEU A 10 28.30 -13.96 12.67
C LEU A 10 27.65 -12.56 12.82
N ILE A 11 28.44 -11.51 12.92
CA ILE A 11 27.94 -10.12 12.95
C ILE A 11 27.27 -9.76 11.61
N SER A 12 27.86 -10.12 10.48
CA SER A 12 27.24 -9.85 9.18
C SER A 12 25.91 -10.60 9.03
N VAL A 13 25.83 -11.86 9.45
CA VAL A 13 24.59 -12.63 9.45
C VAL A 13 23.54 -12.04 10.41
N ILE A 14 23.96 -11.56 11.60
CA ILE A 14 23.06 -10.90 12.54
C ILE A 14 22.61 -9.54 12.00
N LEU A 15 23.47 -8.78 11.36
CA LEU A 15 23.14 -7.52 10.71
C LEU A 15 22.19 -7.74 9.52
N ASP A 16 22.40 -8.78 8.74
CA ASP A 16 21.47 -9.18 7.66
C ASP A 16 20.09 -9.62 8.20
N ILE A 17 20.05 -10.25 9.37
CA ILE A 17 18.79 -10.63 10.06
C ILE A 17 18.09 -9.40 10.66
N ILE A 18 18.86 -8.39 11.10
CA ILE A 18 18.33 -7.13 11.68
C ILE A 18 17.97 -6.12 10.58
N GLN A 19 18.51 -6.26 9.36
CA GLN A 19 18.08 -5.41 8.26
C GLN A 19 16.58 -5.55 8.09
N SER A 20 15.89 -4.44 8.30
CA SER A 20 14.45 -4.33 8.26
C SER A 20 13.91 -5.00 6.99
N GLN A 21 13.13 -6.06 7.21
CA GLN A 21 12.51 -6.84 6.14
C GLN A 21 11.35 -6.05 5.54
N TYR A 22 11.66 -4.93 4.90
CA TYR A 22 10.68 -4.12 4.19
C TYR A 22 11.24 -3.59 2.85
N ILE A 23 10.35 -3.28 1.95
CA ILE A 23 10.67 -2.76 0.62
C ILE A 23 9.98 -1.41 0.46
N THR A 24 10.72 -0.42 -0.03
CA THR A 24 10.18 0.89 -0.38
C THR A 24 10.43 1.17 -1.86
N LEU A 25 9.34 1.43 -2.59
CA LEU A 25 9.38 1.81 -4.00
C LEU A 25 8.84 3.23 -4.15
N LYS A 26 9.52 4.04 -4.96
CA LYS A 26 8.97 5.34 -5.36
C LYS A 26 7.79 5.11 -6.28
N PHE A 27 6.71 5.86 -6.08
CA PHE A 27 5.59 5.87 -6.99
C PHE A 27 5.39 7.25 -7.62
N ARG A 28 4.77 7.25 -8.78
CA ARG A 28 4.22 8.42 -9.46
C ARG A 28 2.79 8.16 -9.92
N THR A 29 2.04 9.21 -10.16
CA THR A 29 0.73 9.09 -10.80
C THR A 29 0.84 9.41 -12.29
N ASN A 30 -0.14 8.97 -13.09
CA ASN A 30 -0.21 9.27 -14.53
C ASN A 30 -0.77 10.67 -14.82
N LEU A 31 -1.07 11.47 -13.80
CA LEU A 31 -1.65 12.78 -13.99
C LEU A 31 -0.62 13.73 -14.63
N ASN A 32 -0.86 14.11 -15.87
CA ASN A 32 -0.05 15.10 -16.57
C ASN A 32 -0.60 16.50 -16.30
N LEU A 33 -0.01 17.20 -15.34
CA LEU A 33 -0.46 18.54 -14.91
C LEU A 33 -0.48 19.58 -16.02
N SER A 34 0.43 19.50 -16.97
CA SER A 34 0.52 20.46 -18.08
C SER A 34 -0.62 20.31 -19.09
N ALA A 35 -1.27 19.15 -19.12
CA ALA A 35 -2.39 18.85 -20.00
C ALA A 35 -3.76 18.96 -19.32
N ILE A 36 -3.79 19.30 -18.01
CA ILE A 36 -5.04 19.38 -17.25
C ILE A 36 -5.66 20.78 -17.39
N ASN A 37 -6.93 20.79 -17.81
CA ASN A 37 -7.78 21.96 -17.84
C ASN A 37 -9.13 21.64 -17.19
N GLU A 38 -10.05 22.61 -17.15
CA GLU A 38 -11.39 22.42 -16.57
C GLU A 38 -12.17 21.27 -17.24
N GLU A 39 -12.02 21.07 -18.55
CA GLU A 39 -12.81 20.09 -19.30
C GLU A 39 -12.41 18.65 -19.00
N ASN A 40 -11.11 18.42 -18.81
CA ASN A 40 -10.56 17.05 -18.67
C ASN A 40 -10.18 16.68 -17.25
N TYR A 41 -10.19 17.63 -16.29
CA TYR A 41 -9.72 17.41 -14.93
C TYR A 41 -10.38 16.19 -14.27
N MET A 42 -11.70 16.16 -14.21
CA MET A 42 -12.42 15.11 -13.48
C MET A 42 -12.24 13.73 -14.13
N LYS A 43 -12.23 13.67 -15.47
CA LYS A 43 -11.93 12.43 -16.18
C LYS A 43 -10.54 11.94 -15.84
N SER A 44 -9.54 12.82 -15.92
CA SER A 44 -8.15 12.47 -15.57
C SER A 44 -8.00 12.06 -14.12
N ALA A 45 -8.75 12.67 -13.19
CA ALA A 45 -8.75 12.33 -11.78
C ALA A 45 -9.43 10.97 -11.50
N VAL A 46 -10.52 10.62 -12.21
CA VAL A 46 -11.15 9.29 -12.15
C VAL A 46 -10.18 8.22 -12.66
N GLU A 47 -9.48 8.49 -13.77
CA GLU A 47 -8.55 7.57 -14.43
C GLU A 47 -7.15 7.60 -13.80
N GLN A 48 -6.95 8.36 -12.73
CA GLN A 48 -5.65 8.48 -12.08
C GLN A 48 -5.23 7.15 -11.45
N GLN A 49 -4.04 6.70 -11.83
CA GLN A 49 -3.43 5.46 -11.32
C GLN A 49 -2.08 5.76 -10.66
N ILE A 50 -1.69 4.88 -9.75
CA ILE A 50 -0.38 4.89 -9.11
C ILE A 50 0.51 3.89 -9.83
N TYR A 51 1.70 4.32 -10.23
CA TYR A 51 2.71 3.50 -10.88
C TYR A 51 3.95 3.36 -10.00
N VAL A 52 4.43 2.13 -9.89
CA VAL A 52 5.75 1.79 -9.35
C VAL A 52 6.56 1.10 -10.45
N ASP A 53 7.84 1.39 -10.53
CA ASP A 53 8.70 0.74 -11.50
C ASP A 53 9.32 -0.52 -10.87
N LEU A 54 9.12 -1.67 -11.53
CA LEU A 54 9.77 -2.94 -11.18
C LEU A 54 10.82 -3.30 -12.22
N ASN A 55 11.96 -3.80 -11.78
CA ASN A 55 13.00 -4.34 -12.66
C ASN A 55 12.78 -5.85 -12.81
N ILE A 56 12.36 -6.28 -13.98
CA ILE A 56 12.01 -7.68 -14.27
C ILE A 56 13.02 -8.29 -15.25
N GLY A 57 13.38 -9.55 -14.98
CA GLY A 57 14.32 -10.31 -15.81
C GLY A 57 15.77 -9.95 -15.54
N GLU A 58 16.70 -10.83 -15.97
CA GLU A 58 18.14 -10.61 -15.83
C GLU A 58 18.63 -9.32 -16.49
N SER A 59 17.96 -8.88 -17.57
CA SER A 59 18.25 -7.62 -18.25
C SER A 59 17.71 -6.38 -17.54
N ASN A 60 17.11 -6.52 -16.35
CA ASN A 60 16.53 -5.46 -15.54
C ASN A 60 15.60 -4.53 -16.36
N GLN A 61 14.65 -5.12 -17.07
CA GLN A 61 13.67 -4.34 -17.81
C GLN A 61 12.78 -3.58 -16.83
N VAL A 62 12.78 -2.26 -16.91
CA VAL A 62 11.95 -1.39 -16.06
C VAL A 62 10.52 -1.41 -16.59
N ILE A 63 9.62 -2.02 -15.82
CA ILE A 63 8.19 -2.13 -16.13
C ILE A 63 7.38 -1.29 -15.14
N PRO A 64 6.67 -0.25 -15.61
CA PRO A 64 5.77 0.52 -14.76
C PRO A 64 4.52 -0.31 -14.46
N MET A 65 4.33 -0.63 -13.18
CA MET A 65 3.24 -1.46 -12.67
C MET A 65 2.23 -0.62 -11.93
N THR A 66 0.94 -0.84 -12.18
CA THR A 66 -0.13 -0.19 -11.43
C THR A 66 -0.46 -0.98 -10.15
N LEU A 67 -0.82 -0.27 -9.08
CA LEU A 67 -1.21 -0.89 -7.81
C LEU A 67 -2.72 -1.18 -7.80
N LYS A 68 -3.10 -2.42 -7.52
CA LYS A 68 -4.50 -2.90 -7.53
C LYS A 68 -4.86 -3.59 -6.23
N THR A 69 -5.59 -2.90 -5.36
CA THR A 69 -6.02 -3.44 -4.07
C THR A 69 -7.19 -4.43 -4.20
N LEU A 70 -7.93 -4.38 -5.30
CA LEU A 70 -9.07 -5.26 -5.58
C LEU A 70 -8.72 -6.43 -6.50
N LYS A 71 -7.48 -6.56 -6.96
CA LYS A 71 -7.01 -7.64 -7.84
C LYS A 71 -6.05 -8.56 -7.09
N TYR A 72 -6.12 -9.85 -7.39
CA TYR A 72 -5.27 -10.86 -6.74
C TYR A 72 -3.97 -11.13 -7.51
N PRO A 73 -4.01 -11.47 -8.81
CA PRO A 73 -2.80 -11.83 -9.51
C PRO A 73 -2.00 -10.60 -9.93
N THR A 74 -0.70 -10.75 -9.92
CA THR A 74 0.21 -9.85 -10.61
C THR A 74 0.33 -10.31 -12.06
N PHE A 75 0.20 -9.39 -13.01
CA PHE A 75 0.46 -9.68 -14.42
C PHE A 75 1.32 -8.61 -15.07
N ILE A 76 2.00 -8.99 -16.15
CA ILE A 76 2.85 -8.12 -16.97
C ILE A 76 2.48 -8.36 -18.44
N VAL A 77 2.41 -7.28 -19.23
CA VAL A 77 2.05 -7.37 -20.63
C VAL A 77 3.26 -7.79 -21.47
N SER A 78 3.10 -8.88 -22.22
CA SER A 78 4.09 -9.43 -23.15
C SER A 78 4.33 -8.52 -24.35
N SER A 79 5.56 -8.50 -24.86
CA SER A 79 5.88 -7.85 -26.15
C SER A 79 5.14 -8.47 -27.32
N ASN A 80 4.68 -9.71 -27.19
CA ASN A 80 3.89 -10.42 -28.19
C ASN A 80 2.40 -10.03 -28.19
N SER A 81 1.95 -9.24 -27.22
CA SER A 81 0.60 -8.70 -27.22
C SER A 81 0.37 -7.76 -28.40
N SER A 82 -0.76 -7.93 -29.09
CA SER A 82 -1.16 -7.09 -30.23
C SER A 82 -1.64 -5.68 -29.83
N GLU A 83 -1.88 -5.45 -28.55
CA GLU A 83 -2.43 -4.18 -28.06
C GLU A 83 -1.46 -3.01 -28.26
N GLN A 84 -1.98 -1.89 -28.80
CA GLN A 84 -1.15 -0.72 -29.14
C GLN A 84 -1.04 0.30 -28.01
N ASP A 85 -2.04 0.39 -27.15
CA ASP A 85 -2.14 1.40 -26.08
C ASP A 85 -1.39 1.00 -24.78
N ILE A 86 -0.33 0.20 -24.89
CA ILE A 86 0.50 -0.25 -23.77
C ILE A 86 1.73 0.64 -23.66
N LEU A 87 2.01 1.17 -22.46
CA LEU A 87 3.16 2.06 -22.23
C LEU A 87 4.50 1.37 -22.53
N ILE A 88 4.73 0.23 -21.89
CA ILE A 88 5.95 -0.57 -22.03
C ILE A 88 5.54 -2.03 -21.97
N LYS A 89 5.97 -2.82 -22.93
CA LYS A 89 5.77 -4.26 -22.98
C LYS A 89 7.04 -4.97 -22.52
N TYR A 90 6.88 -6.02 -21.75
CA TYR A 90 7.98 -6.88 -21.34
C TYR A 90 8.49 -7.70 -22.54
N ASN A 91 9.78 -7.60 -22.82
CA ASN A 91 10.42 -8.36 -23.87
C ASN A 91 11.02 -9.66 -23.34
N GLU A 92 10.33 -10.75 -23.58
CA GLU A 92 10.66 -12.11 -23.11
C GLU A 92 12.03 -12.58 -23.62
N THR A 93 12.40 -12.22 -24.85
CA THR A 93 13.66 -12.67 -25.46
C THR A 93 14.90 -12.06 -24.81
N LYS A 94 14.72 -11.00 -24.03
CA LYS A 94 15.81 -10.36 -23.28
C LYS A 94 16.07 -10.97 -21.93
N SER A 95 15.24 -11.91 -21.45
CA SER A 95 15.45 -12.56 -20.14
C SER A 95 15.73 -14.05 -20.30
N LYS A 96 16.92 -14.47 -19.89
CA LYS A 96 17.31 -15.89 -19.83
C LYS A 96 16.77 -16.59 -18.59
N SER A 97 16.37 -15.84 -17.57
CA SER A 97 15.79 -16.37 -16.33
C SER A 97 14.28 -16.64 -16.44
N LEU A 98 13.62 -16.18 -17.50
CA LEU A 98 12.20 -16.44 -17.75
C LEU A 98 11.94 -17.93 -17.91
N LYS A 99 11.01 -18.46 -17.12
CA LYS A 99 10.59 -19.87 -17.17
C LYS A 99 9.08 -19.96 -17.21
N HIS A 100 8.54 -20.75 -18.10
CA HIS A 100 7.14 -21.14 -18.07
C HIS A 100 6.90 -22.14 -16.94
N ILE A 101 6.04 -21.80 -15.98
CA ILE A 101 5.66 -22.70 -14.86
C ILE A 101 4.71 -23.77 -15.39
N LYS A 102 3.81 -23.38 -16.31
CA LYS A 102 2.95 -24.28 -17.08
C LYS A 102 3.01 -23.88 -18.53
N ASN A 103 3.07 -24.86 -19.43
CA ASN A 103 3.07 -24.62 -20.87
C ASN A 103 1.67 -24.37 -21.45
N GLU A 104 0.62 -24.50 -20.64
CA GLU A 104 -0.75 -24.26 -21.04
C GLU A 104 -1.07 -22.77 -20.96
N GLU A 105 -1.63 -22.24 -22.03
CA GLU A 105 -2.13 -20.88 -22.07
C GLU A 105 -3.39 -20.76 -21.20
N ILE A 106 -3.43 -19.73 -20.35
CA ILE A 106 -4.59 -19.39 -19.55
C ILE A 106 -5.57 -18.65 -20.46
N GLN A 107 -6.78 -19.19 -20.61
CA GLN A 107 -7.83 -18.59 -21.41
C GLN A 107 -9.04 -18.22 -20.53
N ASN A 108 -9.83 -17.25 -21.01
CA ASN A 108 -11.14 -16.86 -20.42
C ASN A 108 -11.12 -16.26 -19.02
N LEU A 109 -10.15 -15.43 -18.71
CA LEU A 109 -10.13 -14.69 -17.45
C LEU A 109 -10.83 -13.31 -17.59
N PHE A 110 -12.10 -13.30 -17.96
CA PHE A 110 -12.90 -12.07 -18.12
C PHE A 110 -13.01 -11.17 -16.88
N ILE A 111 -12.61 -11.67 -15.71
CA ILE A 111 -12.57 -10.91 -14.46
C ILE A 111 -11.33 -10.02 -14.38
N TYR A 112 -10.35 -10.19 -15.27
CA TYR A 112 -9.11 -9.43 -15.33
C TYR A 112 -9.05 -8.53 -16.54
N ASP A 113 -8.08 -7.65 -16.49
CA ASP A 113 -7.81 -6.73 -17.58
C ASP A 113 -7.11 -7.42 -18.77
N PHE A 114 -6.88 -8.74 -18.69
CA PHE A 114 -6.37 -9.59 -19.78
C PHE A 114 -7.25 -10.83 -19.99
N SER A 115 -7.24 -11.36 -21.21
CA SER A 115 -8.02 -12.54 -21.61
C SER A 115 -7.18 -13.79 -21.87
N GLN A 116 -5.89 -13.63 -22.17
CA GLN A 116 -4.96 -14.73 -22.43
C GLN A 116 -3.59 -14.44 -21.82
N GLY A 117 -2.87 -15.48 -21.39
CA GLY A 117 -1.54 -15.35 -20.85
C GLY A 117 -0.93 -16.67 -20.41
N PHE A 118 0.31 -16.63 -19.94
CA PHE A 118 1.05 -17.78 -19.44
C PHE A 118 1.46 -17.55 -17.98
N TYR A 119 1.53 -18.64 -17.22
CA TYR A 119 2.18 -18.62 -15.93
C TYR A 119 3.67 -18.73 -16.08
N VAL A 120 4.37 -17.72 -15.62
CA VAL A 120 5.81 -17.64 -15.74
C VAL A 120 6.46 -17.26 -14.42
N SER A 121 7.74 -17.54 -14.28
CA SER A 121 8.60 -16.99 -13.25
C SER A 121 9.84 -16.36 -13.87
N ASP A 122 10.33 -15.30 -13.24
CA ASP A 122 11.53 -14.60 -13.65
C ASP A 122 12.22 -13.97 -12.45
N SER A 123 13.35 -13.30 -12.67
CA SER A 123 14.00 -12.49 -11.64
C SER A 123 13.29 -11.15 -11.47
N LEU A 124 13.20 -10.69 -10.22
CA LEU A 124 12.69 -9.39 -9.82
C LEU A 124 13.75 -8.69 -8.97
N ALA A 125 14.18 -7.50 -9.38
CA ALA A 125 15.13 -6.70 -8.63
C ALA A 125 14.46 -5.44 -8.07
N PHE A 126 14.63 -5.20 -6.78
CA PHE A 126 14.17 -3.98 -6.11
C PHE A 126 15.28 -2.92 -6.03
N ASN A 127 16.52 -3.39 -5.88
CA ASN A 127 17.74 -2.58 -5.91
C ASN A 127 18.94 -3.49 -6.24
N SER A 128 20.15 -2.97 -6.20
CA SER A 128 21.35 -3.76 -6.50
C SER A 128 21.63 -4.94 -5.55
N SER A 129 21.05 -4.92 -4.34
CA SER A 129 21.29 -5.93 -3.30
C SER A 129 20.11 -6.84 -3.02
N LEU A 130 18.88 -6.44 -3.40
CA LEU A 130 17.66 -7.19 -3.13
C LEU A 130 17.05 -7.72 -4.43
N ASN A 131 17.39 -8.98 -4.74
CA ASN A 131 16.93 -9.70 -5.93
C ASN A 131 16.15 -10.95 -5.51
N TYR A 132 15.08 -11.23 -6.26
CA TYR A 132 14.27 -12.42 -6.10
C TYR A 132 14.19 -13.19 -7.42
N ASN A 133 14.78 -14.38 -7.49
CA ASN A 133 15.02 -15.11 -8.75
C ASN A 133 13.84 -15.98 -9.25
N ASN A 134 12.77 -16.11 -8.48
CA ASN A 134 11.62 -16.95 -8.85
C ASN A 134 10.30 -16.20 -8.66
N PHE A 135 10.27 -14.93 -9.04
CA PHE A 135 9.06 -14.12 -8.99
C PHE A 135 8.06 -14.63 -10.02
N SER A 136 6.91 -15.12 -9.55
CA SER A 136 5.88 -15.70 -10.39
C SER A 136 4.79 -14.69 -10.71
N TYR A 137 4.41 -14.61 -11.98
CA TYR A 137 3.36 -13.69 -12.46
C TYR A 137 2.67 -14.26 -13.70
N ILE A 138 1.63 -13.58 -14.16
CA ILE A 138 0.98 -13.91 -15.43
C ILE A 138 1.58 -13.02 -16.52
N LEU A 139 2.14 -13.61 -17.53
CA LEU A 139 2.58 -12.93 -18.74
C LEU A 139 1.39 -12.82 -19.69
N ALA A 140 0.76 -11.66 -19.73
CA ALA A 140 -0.45 -11.42 -20.50
C ALA A 140 -0.12 -11.24 -22.00
N THR A 141 -0.67 -12.10 -22.83
CA THR A 141 -0.49 -12.07 -24.30
C THR A 141 -1.63 -11.38 -25.02
N LYS A 142 -2.79 -11.27 -24.37
CA LYS A 142 -3.96 -10.56 -24.89
C LYS A 142 -4.70 -9.83 -23.77
N MET A 143 -4.94 -8.54 -23.97
CA MET A 143 -5.70 -7.72 -23.04
C MET A 143 -7.19 -7.75 -23.36
N ASN A 144 -8.03 -7.47 -22.35
CA ASN A 144 -9.44 -7.18 -22.55
C ASN A 144 -9.57 -5.71 -22.94
N GLY A 145 -10.01 -5.39 -24.13
CA GLY A 145 -9.92 -4.11 -24.85
C GLY A 145 -10.37 -2.79 -24.16
N ILE A 146 -10.41 -2.75 -22.84
CA ILE A 146 -10.85 -1.59 -22.04
C ILE A 146 -9.65 -0.89 -21.38
N VAL A 147 -8.52 -1.57 -21.28
CA VAL A 147 -7.39 -1.10 -20.45
C VAL A 147 -6.37 -0.37 -21.32
N LYS A 148 -6.18 0.92 -21.03
CA LYS A 148 -5.21 1.76 -21.72
C LYS A 148 -4.07 2.13 -20.79
N ASN A 149 -2.88 2.30 -21.36
CA ASN A 149 -1.70 2.85 -20.68
C ASN A 149 -1.20 2.03 -19.49
N ILE A 150 -1.36 0.72 -19.45
CA ILE A 150 -0.75 -0.13 -18.44
C ILE A 150 0.29 -1.06 -19.05
N SER A 151 1.36 -1.32 -18.30
CA SER A 151 2.38 -2.32 -18.66
C SER A 151 2.25 -3.59 -17.83
N GLY A 152 1.53 -3.51 -16.71
CA GLY A 152 1.22 -4.58 -15.79
C GLY A 152 0.53 -4.08 -14.54
N GLU A 153 0.11 -5.01 -13.69
CA GLU A 153 -0.57 -4.74 -12.43
C GLU A 153 0.03 -5.56 -11.29
N ILE A 154 0.18 -4.92 -10.14
CA ILE A 154 0.51 -5.59 -8.87
C ILE A 154 -0.79 -5.86 -8.13
N GLY A 155 -1.15 -7.14 -8.02
CA GLY A 155 -2.32 -7.56 -7.25
C GLY A 155 -2.03 -7.56 -5.75
N LEU A 156 -2.80 -6.77 -5.00
CA LEU A 156 -2.66 -6.54 -3.56
C LEU A 156 -3.88 -7.01 -2.75
N SER A 157 -4.87 -7.64 -3.40
CA SER A 157 -5.96 -8.30 -2.68
C SER A 157 -5.46 -9.55 -1.97
N MET A 158 -6.24 -10.04 -1.02
CA MET A 158 -5.85 -11.21 -0.24
C MET A 158 -5.96 -12.52 -1.04
N LYS A 159 -5.32 -13.57 -0.53
CA LYS A 159 -5.39 -14.90 -1.11
C LYS A 159 -6.83 -15.39 -1.08
N LYS A 160 -7.36 -15.74 -2.23
CA LYS A 160 -8.65 -16.39 -2.35
C LYS A 160 -8.54 -17.85 -1.86
N GLU A 161 -9.28 -18.21 -0.82
CA GLU A 161 -9.43 -19.61 -0.48
C GLU A 161 -10.14 -20.33 -1.64
N ASN A 162 -9.53 -21.42 -2.12
CA ASN A 162 -10.01 -22.24 -3.22
C ASN A 162 -11.43 -22.78 -2.94
N LYS A 163 -12.47 -22.08 -3.38
CA LYS A 163 -13.85 -22.63 -3.31
C LYS A 163 -14.54 -22.80 -4.64
N THR A 164 -13.97 -22.39 -5.74
CA THR A 164 -14.57 -22.62 -7.07
C THR A 164 -13.48 -22.74 -8.12
N ASN A 165 -13.66 -23.58 -9.08
CA ASN A 165 -12.95 -23.96 -10.30
C ASN A 165 -12.05 -22.95 -11.04
N TYR A 166 -11.63 -21.85 -10.40
CA TYR A 166 -10.67 -20.92 -10.94
C TYR A 166 -9.28 -21.37 -10.49
N ILE A 167 -8.58 -22.03 -11.40
CA ILE A 167 -7.20 -22.47 -11.22
C ILE A 167 -6.31 -21.23 -11.24
N TYR A 168 -6.20 -20.55 -10.07
CA TYR A 168 -5.08 -19.64 -9.88
C TYR A 168 -3.89 -20.46 -9.44
N PRO A 169 -2.73 -20.34 -10.09
CA PRO A 169 -1.53 -20.82 -9.48
C PRO A 169 -1.35 -20.07 -8.17
N GLN A 170 -1.12 -20.80 -7.13
CA GLN A 170 -1.10 -20.31 -5.74
C GLN A 170 -0.07 -19.19 -5.47
N ASN A 171 0.78 -18.83 -6.45
CA ASN A 171 1.96 -18.01 -6.25
C ASN A 171 2.02 -16.72 -7.08
N THR A 172 0.91 -16.19 -7.61
CA THR A 172 0.95 -14.93 -8.39
C THR A 172 0.59 -13.68 -7.56
N ASN A 173 0.29 -13.83 -6.28
CA ASN A 173 0.08 -12.69 -5.39
C ASN A 173 1.43 -12.11 -4.97
N PHE A 174 1.61 -10.83 -5.23
CA PHE A 174 2.86 -10.12 -5.00
C PHE A 174 3.29 -10.17 -3.51
N LEU A 175 2.39 -9.76 -2.62
CA LEU A 175 2.67 -9.67 -1.19
C LEU A 175 2.98 -11.04 -0.57
N GLN A 176 2.21 -12.07 -0.96
CA GLN A 176 2.40 -13.43 -0.47
C GLN A 176 3.77 -13.99 -0.88
N GLN A 177 4.19 -13.78 -2.15
CA GLN A 177 5.50 -14.23 -2.61
C GLN A 177 6.65 -13.57 -1.84
N LEU A 178 6.58 -12.26 -1.61
CA LEU A 178 7.60 -11.54 -0.86
C LEU A 178 7.70 -12.06 0.59
N PHE A 179 6.55 -12.34 1.21
CA PHE A 179 6.50 -12.87 2.58
C PHE A 179 7.03 -14.31 2.66
N ASP A 180 6.57 -15.21 1.79
CA ASP A 180 6.98 -16.63 1.78
C ASP A 180 8.49 -16.77 1.54
N ASN A 181 9.08 -15.86 0.77
CA ASN A 181 10.52 -15.82 0.49
C ASN A 181 11.31 -14.96 1.48
N LYS A 182 10.69 -14.52 2.57
CA LYS A 182 11.32 -13.76 3.65
C LYS A 182 11.98 -12.44 3.20
N LEU A 183 11.50 -11.85 2.10
CA LEU A 183 11.91 -10.55 1.62
C LEU A 183 11.24 -9.41 2.42
N ILE A 184 10.12 -9.72 3.06
CA ILE A 184 9.40 -8.84 3.97
C ILE A 184 9.04 -9.60 5.25
N GLY A 185 9.00 -8.88 6.37
CA GLY A 185 8.69 -9.46 7.69
C GLY A 185 7.21 -9.54 8.02
N LYS A 186 6.36 -8.78 7.30
CA LYS A 186 4.91 -8.66 7.56
C LYS A 186 4.17 -8.56 6.23
N LYS A 187 2.92 -9.05 6.20
CA LYS A 187 2.04 -8.90 5.03
C LYS A 187 1.24 -7.59 5.13
N ASN A 188 1.94 -6.47 5.19
CA ASN A 188 1.34 -5.14 5.16
C ASN A 188 1.89 -4.31 4.01
N PHE A 189 1.12 -3.33 3.60
CA PHE A 189 1.53 -2.36 2.60
C PHE A 189 0.75 -1.06 2.76
N GLY A 190 1.35 0.02 2.29
CA GLY A 190 0.72 1.33 2.30
C GLY A 190 1.38 2.29 1.34
N ILE A 191 0.70 3.40 1.08
CA ILE A 191 1.24 4.51 0.31
C ILE A 191 1.38 5.72 1.21
N LYS A 192 2.49 6.44 1.04
CA LYS A 192 2.69 7.75 1.62
C LYS A 192 3.00 8.75 0.52
N TYR A 193 2.21 9.79 0.43
CA TYR A 193 2.44 10.89 -0.49
C TYR A 193 3.53 11.81 0.06
N ASP A 194 4.56 12.06 -0.74
CA ASP A 194 5.60 13.06 -0.48
C ASP A 194 5.29 14.37 -1.23
N SER A 195 4.43 14.30 -2.26
CA SER A 195 3.86 15.41 -3.02
C SER A 195 2.44 15.07 -3.47
N GLU A 196 1.77 15.98 -4.19
CA GLU A 196 0.42 15.74 -4.72
C GLU A 196 0.34 14.52 -5.67
N TYR A 197 1.44 14.17 -6.36
CA TYR A 197 1.45 13.20 -7.46
C TYR A 197 2.52 12.11 -7.33
N SER A 198 3.27 12.12 -6.27
CA SER A 198 4.34 11.13 -6.05
C SER A 198 4.52 10.83 -4.57
N GLY A 199 5.20 9.72 -4.29
CA GLY A 199 5.48 9.31 -2.93
C GLY A 199 6.16 7.96 -2.87
N ARG A 200 5.90 7.25 -1.79
CA ARG A 200 6.49 5.94 -1.48
C ARG A 200 5.40 4.88 -1.32
N PHE A 201 5.57 3.77 -1.99
CA PHE A 201 4.85 2.52 -1.75
C PHE A 201 5.74 1.66 -0.85
N ILE A 202 5.24 1.35 0.33
CA ILE A 202 5.98 0.67 1.40
C ILE A 202 5.33 -0.70 1.63
N ILE A 203 6.16 -1.74 1.69
CA ILE A 203 5.74 -3.13 1.77
C ILE A 203 6.50 -3.80 2.90
N GLY A 204 5.81 -4.45 3.82
CA GLY A 204 6.40 -5.23 4.92
C GLY A 204 6.91 -4.42 6.10
N GLY A 205 6.83 -3.08 6.04
CA GLY A 205 7.29 -2.17 7.09
C GLY A 205 6.17 -1.32 7.69
N ASN A 206 6.50 -0.58 8.72
CA ASN A 206 5.62 0.40 9.35
C ASN A 206 6.10 1.82 9.07
N LEU A 207 5.17 2.77 8.96
CA LEU A 207 5.52 4.15 8.65
C LEU A 207 6.35 4.82 9.77
N ASN A 208 6.09 4.47 11.03
CA ASN A 208 6.86 4.96 12.18
C ASN A 208 8.33 4.47 12.22
N GLU A 209 8.64 3.37 11.51
CA GLU A 209 10.02 2.89 11.34
C GLU A 209 10.77 3.67 10.24
N LEU A 210 10.03 4.23 9.28
CA LEU A 210 10.55 4.74 8.01
C LEU A 210 10.54 6.26 7.88
N ASP A 211 9.74 6.93 8.69
CA ASP A 211 9.53 8.37 8.58
C ASP A 211 9.56 9.05 9.94
N SER A 212 10.47 10.01 10.09
CA SER A 212 10.69 10.73 11.34
C SER A 212 9.46 11.48 11.85
N ALA A 213 8.53 11.86 10.96
CA ALA A 213 7.29 12.53 11.34
C ALA A 213 6.33 11.63 12.15
N TYR A 214 6.52 10.31 12.04
CA TYR A 214 5.70 9.30 12.72
C TYR A 214 6.51 8.48 13.73
N LYS A 215 7.79 8.82 13.93
CA LYS A 215 8.69 8.05 14.79
C LYS A 215 8.21 8.07 16.25
N GLY A 216 8.10 6.88 16.82
CA GLY A 216 7.66 6.68 18.20
C GLY A 216 6.13 6.57 18.39
N GLU A 217 5.34 6.79 17.33
CA GLU A 217 3.90 6.62 17.36
C GLU A 217 3.50 5.21 16.96
N GLU A 218 2.76 4.53 17.82
CA GLU A 218 2.14 3.27 17.46
C GLU A 218 0.91 3.54 16.58
N PRO A 219 0.73 2.79 15.49
CA PRO A 219 -0.44 2.98 14.64
C PRO A 219 -1.73 2.59 15.37
N ILE A 220 -2.78 3.33 15.12
CA ILE A 220 -4.13 2.95 15.53
C ILE A 220 -4.55 1.75 14.69
N LYS A 221 -4.87 0.63 15.34
CA LYS A 221 -5.27 -0.62 14.70
C LYS A 221 -6.80 -0.68 14.60
N ILE A 222 -7.31 -0.79 13.39
CA ILE A 222 -8.74 -0.93 13.11
C ILE A 222 -8.94 -2.31 12.48
N ASP A 223 -9.51 -3.24 13.24
CA ASP A 223 -9.84 -4.57 12.73
C ASP A 223 -11.00 -4.48 11.76
N ILE A 224 -10.87 -5.10 10.61
CA ILE A 224 -11.91 -5.20 9.58
C ILE A 224 -12.73 -6.45 9.84
N ASP A 225 -14.06 -6.30 9.93
CA ASP A 225 -14.97 -7.43 10.06
C ASP A 225 -14.96 -8.28 8.78
N ASN A 226 -14.70 -9.57 8.96
CA ASN A 226 -14.73 -10.54 7.86
C ASN A 226 -16.15 -10.98 7.48
N ASN A 227 -17.18 -10.59 8.24
CA ASN A 227 -18.58 -10.90 7.96
C ASN A 227 -19.20 -9.96 6.93
N VAL A 228 -18.50 -9.77 5.80
CA VAL A 228 -18.94 -8.92 4.71
C VAL A 228 -19.89 -9.67 3.76
N PRO A 229 -20.89 -8.99 3.16
CA PRO A 229 -21.82 -9.61 2.23
C PRO A 229 -21.14 -10.19 0.98
N ASN A 230 -21.77 -11.19 0.37
CA ASN A 230 -21.43 -11.72 -0.94
C ASN A 230 -20.02 -12.33 -1.09
N ASN A 231 -19.47 -12.93 -0.04
CA ASN A 231 -18.13 -13.56 -0.05
C ASN A 231 -16.99 -12.62 -0.47
N ASN A 232 -17.13 -11.32 -0.26
CA ASN A 232 -16.10 -10.31 -0.56
C ASN A 232 -14.96 -10.28 0.48
N LYS A 233 -14.70 -11.41 1.13
CA LYS A 233 -13.66 -11.55 2.17
C LYS A 233 -12.25 -11.27 1.66
N ASP A 234 -12.03 -11.46 0.36
CA ASP A 234 -10.72 -11.31 -0.27
C ASP A 234 -10.35 -9.84 -0.55
N PHE A 235 -11.30 -8.91 -0.36
CA PHE A 235 -11.09 -7.50 -0.63
C PHE A 235 -10.88 -6.70 0.67
N TRP A 236 -10.28 -5.53 0.52
CA TRP A 236 -10.16 -4.52 1.57
C TRP A 236 -11.48 -3.75 1.70
N LEU A 237 -12.50 -4.47 2.15
CA LEU A 237 -13.87 -4.00 2.33
C LEU A 237 -14.18 -3.89 3.81
N LEU A 238 -14.67 -2.73 4.24
CA LEU A 238 -15.00 -2.43 5.63
C LEU A 238 -16.41 -1.86 5.75
N LYS A 239 -17.00 -1.95 6.93
CA LYS A 239 -18.27 -1.30 7.25
C LYS A 239 -18.04 0.18 7.46
N LEU A 240 -18.81 1.01 6.74
CA LEU A 240 -18.79 2.46 6.83
C LEU A 240 -20.07 2.99 7.48
N ILE A 241 -19.90 3.96 8.39
CA ILE A 241 -20.97 4.79 8.90
C ILE A 241 -20.71 6.20 8.37
N ILE A 242 -21.52 6.65 7.42
CA ILE A 242 -21.41 7.96 6.81
C ILE A 242 -22.31 8.94 7.57
N LYS A 243 -21.76 10.07 8.01
CA LYS A 243 -22.53 11.13 8.66
C LYS A 243 -22.14 12.47 8.09
N GLN A 244 -23.16 13.24 7.68
CA GLN A 244 -22.98 14.60 7.19
C GLN A 244 -24.24 15.42 7.47
N ASN A 245 -24.14 16.38 8.38
CA ASN A 245 -25.29 17.13 8.89
C ASN A 245 -26.41 16.17 9.39
N GLN A 246 -27.61 16.26 8.82
CA GLN A 246 -28.74 15.37 9.15
C GLN A 246 -28.73 14.05 8.38
N TYR A 247 -27.86 13.91 7.39
CA TYR A 247 -27.73 12.68 6.63
C TYR A 247 -26.92 11.65 7.40
N ALA A 248 -27.42 10.41 7.47
CA ALA A 248 -26.70 9.25 8.00
C ALA A 248 -26.99 8.02 7.16
N GLU A 249 -25.95 7.26 6.86
CA GLU A 249 -26.02 6.01 6.11
C GLU A 249 -25.06 4.98 6.72
N THR A 250 -25.48 3.72 6.76
CA THR A 250 -24.57 2.60 6.99
C THR A 250 -24.38 1.86 5.68
N SER A 251 -23.15 1.71 5.26
CA SER A 251 -22.77 1.15 3.97
C SER A 251 -21.50 0.31 4.11
N TYR A 252 -20.94 -0.09 2.98
CA TYR A 252 -19.62 -0.72 2.89
C TYR A 252 -18.70 0.15 2.03
N GLY A 253 -17.39 0.13 2.33
CA GLY A 253 -16.38 0.86 1.59
C GLY A 253 -15.20 0.00 1.21
N PHE A 254 -14.81 0.08 -0.07
CA PHE A 254 -13.55 -0.47 -0.55
C PHE A 254 -12.43 0.53 -0.34
N LEU A 255 -11.30 0.05 0.17
CA LEU A 255 -10.04 0.81 0.23
C LEU A 255 -9.25 0.49 -1.03
N GLU A 256 -9.07 1.47 -1.91
CA GLU A 256 -8.46 1.20 -3.21
C GLU A 256 -7.52 2.29 -3.71
N TYR A 257 -6.49 1.89 -4.45
CA TYR A 257 -5.51 2.79 -5.05
C TYR A 257 -5.78 3.06 -6.54
N GLU A 258 -6.83 2.43 -7.08
CA GLU A 258 -7.14 2.42 -8.52
C GLU A 258 -7.74 3.72 -9.05
N THR A 259 -8.12 4.64 -8.16
CA THR A 259 -8.72 5.92 -8.56
C THR A 259 -8.18 7.07 -7.73
N GLY A 260 -8.08 8.24 -8.35
CA GLY A 260 -7.68 9.48 -7.67
C GLY A 260 -8.76 10.06 -6.74
N LEU A 261 -10.04 9.69 -6.95
CA LEU A 261 -11.21 10.27 -6.32
C LEU A 261 -11.87 9.32 -5.31
N ILE A 262 -12.91 9.82 -4.64
CA ILE A 262 -13.83 9.00 -3.85
C ILE A 262 -15.07 8.73 -4.70
N PHE A 263 -15.58 7.49 -4.66
CA PHE A 263 -16.87 7.12 -5.25
C PHE A 263 -17.87 6.99 -4.12
N GLY A 264 -18.91 7.82 -4.16
CA GLY A 264 -20.01 7.80 -3.20
C GLY A 264 -21.14 6.85 -3.60
N SER A 265 -21.94 6.43 -2.62
CA SER A 265 -23.15 5.65 -2.86
C SER A 265 -24.22 6.46 -3.61
N ASN A 266 -25.10 5.78 -4.34
CA ASN A 266 -26.27 6.42 -4.94
C ASN A 266 -27.24 6.96 -3.89
N GLY A 267 -27.32 6.32 -2.72
CA GLY A 267 -28.12 6.79 -1.59
C GLY A 267 -27.66 8.17 -1.12
N TYR A 268 -26.35 8.35 -0.93
CA TYR A 268 -25.79 9.65 -0.55
C TYR A 268 -26.01 10.72 -1.61
N ARG A 269 -25.82 10.39 -2.91
CA ARG A 269 -26.10 11.35 -4.00
C ARG A 269 -27.57 11.79 -3.99
N ASN A 270 -28.50 10.83 -3.98
CA ASN A 270 -29.93 11.12 -4.18
C ASN A 270 -30.57 11.81 -2.97
N ASN A 271 -30.17 11.43 -1.75
CA ASN A 271 -30.81 11.93 -0.52
C ASN A 271 -30.16 13.20 0.03
N PHE A 272 -28.91 13.50 -0.34
CA PHE A 272 -28.22 14.67 0.18
C PHE A 272 -27.58 15.54 -0.91
N ILE A 273 -26.66 15.02 -1.69
CA ILE A 273 -25.76 15.79 -2.57
C ILE A 273 -26.54 16.52 -3.68
N LYS A 274 -27.47 15.84 -4.35
CA LYS A 274 -28.23 16.43 -5.45
C LYS A 274 -29.01 17.65 -5.00
N ASN A 275 -29.73 17.55 -3.89
CA ASN A 275 -30.53 18.66 -3.35
C ASN A 275 -29.64 19.81 -2.87
N TYR A 276 -28.50 19.51 -2.21
CA TYR A 276 -27.58 20.53 -1.76
C TYR A 276 -27.06 21.37 -2.93
N PHE A 277 -26.52 20.72 -3.96
CA PHE A 277 -25.91 21.44 -5.09
C PHE A 277 -26.93 22.15 -6.00
N GLN A 278 -28.10 21.57 -6.20
CA GLN A 278 -29.18 22.25 -6.94
C GLN A 278 -29.57 23.55 -6.29
N ASN A 279 -29.73 23.59 -4.96
CA ASN A 279 -30.09 24.80 -4.21
C ASN A 279 -28.96 25.84 -4.19
N LYS A 280 -27.72 25.45 -4.46
CA LYS A 280 -26.56 26.34 -4.50
C LYS A 280 -26.18 26.81 -5.92
N GLY A 281 -26.90 26.34 -6.96
CA GLY A 281 -26.63 26.70 -8.35
C GLY A 281 -25.35 26.06 -8.92
N CYS A 282 -24.85 24.99 -8.32
CA CYS A 282 -23.79 24.18 -8.92
C CYS A 282 -24.37 23.25 -10.00
N THR A 283 -23.56 22.94 -10.99
CA THR A 283 -23.96 22.12 -12.15
C THR A 283 -23.62 20.65 -11.92
N GLU A 284 -24.59 19.77 -12.20
CA GLU A 284 -24.35 18.33 -12.34
C GLU A 284 -23.93 18.04 -13.78
N ASN A 285 -22.81 17.37 -13.95
CA ASN A 285 -22.28 16.97 -15.26
C ASN A 285 -22.07 15.43 -15.28
N GLU A 286 -21.99 14.89 -16.49
CA GLU A 286 -21.65 13.49 -16.70
C GLU A 286 -20.24 13.36 -17.27
N ILE A 287 -19.44 12.47 -16.68
CA ILE A 287 -18.11 12.10 -17.17
C ILE A 287 -18.19 10.67 -17.67
N THR A 288 -17.68 10.43 -18.87
CA THR A 288 -17.50 9.07 -19.40
C THR A 288 -16.02 8.66 -19.29
N SER A 289 -15.77 7.60 -18.52
CA SER A 289 -14.52 6.87 -18.46
C SER A 289 -14.84 5.40 -18.73
N SER A 290 -14.58 4.97 -19.99
CA SER A 290 -15.00 3.65 -20.49
C SER A 290 -14.53 2.51 -19.55
N PRO A 291 -15.43 1.56 -19.20
CA PRO A 291 -16.80 1.38 -19.70
C PRO A 291 -17.89 2.10 -18.89
N TYR A 292 -17.52 2.96 -17.95
CA TYR A 292 -18.44 3.57 -16.98
C TYR A 292 -18.68 5.05 -17.25
N SER A 293 -19.83 5.53 -16.80
CA SER A 293 -20.14 6.96 -16.70
C SER A 293 -20.38 7.34 -15.24
N PHE A 294 -20.10 8.59 -14.90
CA PHE A 294 -20.18 9.09 -13.53
C PHE A 294 -20.86 10.45 -13.51
N TYR A 295 -21.66 10.70 -12.49
CA TYR A 295 -22.13 12.05 -12.15
C TYR A 295 -21.07 12.75 -11.30
N GLN A 296 -20.82 14.02 -11.62
CA GLN A 296 -19.95 14.93 -10.88
C GLN A 296 -20.61 16.29 -10.71
N TYR A 297 -20.16 17.06 -9.73
CA TYR A 297 -20.69 18.41 -9.46
C TYR A 297 -19.58 19.45 -9.59
N THR A 298 -19.94 20.60 -10.23
CA THR A 298 -19.02 21.72 -10.45
C THR A 298 -19.70 23.01 -10.00
N CYS A 299 -19.01 23.81 -9.21
CA CYS A 299 -19.43 25.13 -8.77
C CYS A 299 -18.54 26.20 -9.42
N LYS A 300 -19.08 27.40 -9.70
CA LYS A 300 -18.32 28.52 -10.28
C LYS A 300 -17.70 29.41 -9.22
N GLU A 301 -18.31 29.49 -8.06
CA GLU A 301 -17.92 30.41 -6.99
C GLU A 301 -17.79 29.63 -5.66
N GLU A 302 -16.84 30.05 -4.84
CA GLU A 302 -16.58 29.41 -3.55
C GLU A 302 -17.75 29.58 -2.55
N ASN A 303 -18.51 30.71 -2.64
CA ASN A 303 -19.67 30.96 -1.81
C ASN A 303 -20.77 29.89 -1.99
N GLN A 304 -20.84 29.21 -3.15
CA GLN A 304 -21.83 28.18 -3.44
C GLN A 304 -21.65 26.92 -2.55
N PHE A 305 -20.47 26.72 -1.97
CA PHE A 305 -20.19 25.58 -1.08
C PHE A 305 -19.49 26.00 0.22
N SER A 306 -19.49 27.29 0.55
CA SER A 306 -18.82 27.82 1.76
C SER A 306 -19.32 27.18 3.05
N ASP A 307 -20.61 26.80 3.08
CA ASP A 307 -21.30 26.11 4.18
C ASP A 307 -21.42 24.59 3.99
N PHE A 308 -20.65 24.00 3.06
CA PHE A 308 -20.66 22.56 2.87
C PHE A 308 -20.19 21.86 4.16
N PRO A 309 -21.02 20.99 4.74
CA PRO A 309 -20.70 20.38 6.02
C PRO A 309 -19.62 19.31 5.89
N ASP A 310 -18.91 19.09 6.97
CA ASP A 310 -17.89 18.04 7.05
C ASP A 310 -18.50 16.65 6.85
N LEU A 311 -17.84 15.85 6.02
CA LEU A 311 -18.18 14.45 5.80
C LEU A 311 -17.42 13.56 6.79
N ASN A 312 -18.14 12.89 7.67
CA ASN A 312 -17.57 11.97 8.64
C ASN A 312 -17.76 10.52 8.17
N LEU A 313 -16.65 9.79 8.09
CA LEU A 313 -16.57 8.38 7.71
C LEU A 313 -16.16 7.55 8.92
N GLY A 314 -17.13 6.89 9.54
CA GLY A 314 -16.89 5.97 10.67
C GLY A 314 -16.48 4.59 10.16
N PHE A 315 -15.27 4.14 10.50
CA PHE A 315 -14.75 2.83 10.14
C PHE A 315 -15.09 1.82 11.21
N GLU A 316 -15.81 0.77 10.86
CA GLU A 316 -16.24 -0.32 11.74
C GLU A 316 -16.97 0.18 13.02
N GLY A 317 -17.47 1.42 12.99
CA GLY A 317 -18.04 2.09 14.16
C GLY A 317 -17.05 2.43 15.29
N LYS A 318 -15.74 2.23 15.05
CA LYS A 318 -14.69 2.40 16.05
C LYS A 318 -13.88 3.69 15.89
N TYR A 319 -13.69 4.15 14.66
CA TYR A 319 -12.88 5.32 14.37
C TYR A 319 -13.53 6.21 13.31
N ASN A 320 -13.45 7.54 13.48
CA ASN A 320 -14.04 8.50 12.56
C ASN A 320 -12.96 9.30 11.83
N PHE A 321 -13.11 9.41 10.51
CA PHE A 321 -12.30 10.22 9.62
C PHE A 321 -13.15 11.34 9.04
N THR A 322 -12.66 12.57 9.14
CA THR A 322 -13.42 13.75 8.70
C THR A 322 -12.80 14.35 7.45
N LEU A 323 -13.58 14.46 6.38
CA LEU A 323 -13.23 15.20 5.19
C LEU A 323 -13.96 16.55 5.19
N THR A 324 -13.18 17.62 5.21
CA THR A 324 -13.70 19.00 5.19
C THR A 324 -13.96 19.46 3.76
N LYS A 325 -14.60 20.60 3.59
CA LYS A 325 -14.77 21.22 2.27
C LYS A 325 -13.44 21.40 1.53
N ASN A 326 -12.36 21.73 2.24
CA ASN A 326 -11.04 21.90 1.63
C ASN A 326 -10.44 20.60 1.09
N ASP A 327 -10.85 19.46 1.62
CA ASP A 327 -10.45 18.13 1.13
C ASP A 327 -11.33 17.71 -0.06
N LEU A 328 -12.58 18.18 -0.10
CA LEU A 328 -13.60 17.70 -1.02
C LEU A 328 -13.78 18.58 -2.27
N PHE A 329 -13.18 19.77 -2.29
CA PHE A 329 -13.26 20.67 -3.46
C PHE A 329 -11.87 21.05 -3.96
N LYS A 330 -11.69 21.00 -5.28
CA LYS A 330 -10.45 21.42 -5.95
C LYS A 330 -10.76 22.52 -6.96
N LYS A 331 -10.08 23.66 -6.83
CA LYS A 331 -10.13 24.72 -7.86
C LYS A 331 -9.24 24.34 -9.03
N VAL A 332 -9.80 24.37 -10.24
CA VAL A 332 -9.07 24.22 -11.49
C VAL A 332 -9.61 25.28 -12.45
N GLY A 333 -8.76 26.20 -12.89
CA GLY A 333 -9.18 27.37 -13.67
C GLY A 333 -10.16 28.23 -12.87
N ASN A 334 -11.34 28.46 -13.46
CA ASN A 334 -12.43 29.27 -12.87
C ASN A 334 -13.52 28.40 -12.21
N SER A 335 -13.29 27.11 -12.05
CA SER A 335 -14.28 26.16 -11.53
C SER A 335 -13.78 25.44 -10.29
N TYR A 336 -14.71 25.07 -9.43
CA TYR A 336 -14.47 24.22 -8.25
C TYR A 336 -15.16 22.87 -8.48
N PHE A 337 -14.39 21.81 -8.41
CA PHE A 337 -14.83 20.44 -8.64
C PHE A 337 -15.02 19.73 -7.32
N PHE A 338 -16.19 19.12 -7.12
CA PHE A 338 -16.45 18.24 -6.00
C PHE A 338 -15.80 16.88 -6.27
N LEU A 339 -14.93 16.43 -5.36
CA LEU A 339 -14.03 15.29 -5.56
C LEU A 339 -14.66 13.93 -5.18
N ILE A 340 -15.97 13.90 -4.95
CA ILE A 340 -16.74 12.67 -4.87
C ILE A 340 -17.56 12.53 -6.14
N VAL A 341 -17.43 11.38 -6.80
CA VAL A 341 -18.18 11.06 -8.02
C VAL A 341 -19.14 9.90 -7.74
N PHE A 342 -20.17 9.78 -8.59
CA PHE A 342 -21.22 8.78 -8.41
C PHE A 342 -21.40 8.00 -9.69
N GLN A 343 -21.25 6.68 -9.63
CA GLN A 343 -21.36 5.86 -10.82
C GLN A 343 -22.78 5.86 -11.37
N LYS A 344 -22.89 6.18 -12.66
CA LYS A 344 -24.18 6.08 -13.38
C LYS A 344 -24.42 4.63 -13.73
N THR A 345 -25.43 4.02 -13.11
CA THR A 345 -25.78 2.62 -13.29
C THR A 345 -27.27 2.42 -13.14
N GLN A 346 -27.82 1.35 -13.77
CA GLN A 346 -29.22 0.95 -13.58
C GLN A 346 -29.45 0.26 -12.24
N ARG A 347 -28.41 -0.16 -11.54
CA ARG A 347 -28.48 -0.81 -10.23
C ARG A 347 -28.05 0.19 -9.16
N ASP A 348 -28.76 0.21 -8.04
CA ASP A 348 -28.32 0.99 -6.90
C ASP A 348 -26.98 0.48 -6.37
N ILE A 349 -25.97 1.34 -6.43
CA ILE A 349 -24.68 1.08 -5.83
C ILE A 349 -24.72 1.60 -4.41
N ASN A 350 -24.73 0.67 -3.46
CA ASN A 350 -24.79 0.95 -2.03
C ASN A 350 -23.44 0.73 -1.34
N TYR A 351 -22.33 0.96 -2.04
CA TYR A 351 -20.99 0.91 -1.47
C TYR A 351 -20.18 2.14 -1.90
N TRP A 352 -19.19 2.44 -1.09
CA TRP A 352 -18.23 3.49 -1.33
C TRP A 352 -16.91 2.90 -1.84
N ARG A 353 -16.14 3.73 -2.54
CA ARG A 353 -14.76 3.41 -2.90
C ARG A 353 -13.90 4.57 -2.46
N LEU A 354 -13.04 4.33 -1.47
CA LEU A 354 -12.17 5.35 -0.91
C LEU A 354 -10.83 5.29 -1.66
N GLY A 355 -10.69 6.19 -2.63
CA GLY A 355 -9.53 6.25 -3.50
C GLY A 355 -8.39 7.08 -2.93
N GLN A 356 -7.44 7.44 -3.81
CA GLN A 356 -6.19 8.13 -3.45
C GLN A 356 -6.41 9.43 -2.68
N LEU A 357 -7.49 10.17 -2.96
CA LEU A 357 -7.86 11.39 -2.21
C LEU A 357 -7.91 11.13 -0.70
N PHE A 358 -8.52 10.02 -0.30
CA PHE A 358 -8.64 9.63 1.10
C PHE A 358 -7.26 9.30 1.71
N PHE A 359 -6.45 8.53 1.00
CA PHE A 359 -5.11 8.12 1.46
C PHE A 359 -4.09 9.28 1.48
N LYS A 360 -4.28 10.33 0.69
CA LYS A 360 -3.47 11.56 0.76
C LYS A 360 -3.63 12.24 2.11
N LYS A 361 -4.85 12.28 2.64
CA LYS A 361 -5.13 12.91 3.94
C LYS A 361 -4.80 11.99 5.10
N TYR A 362 -5.09 10.70 4.97
CA TYR A 362 -4.96 9.72 6.04
C TYR A 362 -3.98 8.62 5.64
N PRO A 363 -2.71 8.70 6.08
CA PRO A 363 -1.73 7.64 5.83
C PRO A 363 -2.19 6.35 6.53
N MET A 364 -2.50 5.35 5.73
CA MET A 364 -2.99 4.06 6.19
C MET A 364 -2.24 2.93 5.51
N PHE A 365 -1.94 1.89 6.29
CA PHE A 365 -1.42 0.65 5.78
C PHE A 365 -2.46 -0.44 5.95
N LEU A 366 -2.57 -1.26 4.93
CA LEU A 366 -3.43 -2.43 4.91
C LEU A 366 -2.59 -3.61 5.38
N ASN A 367 -2.98 -4.22 6.48
CA ASN A 367 -2.25 -5.29 7.15
C ASN A 367 -3.07 -6.59 7.16
N GLN A 368 -2.40 -7.68 6.85
CA GLN A 368 -2.96 -9.03 6.90
C GLN A 368 -2.12 -9.87 7.85
N ASP A 369 -2.76 -10.71 8.68
CA ASP A 369 -2.02 -11.66 9.50
C ASP A 369 -1.31 -12.72 8.63
N GLU A 370 -0.41 -13.49 9.25
CA GLU A 370 0.39 -14.51 8.56
C GLU A 370 -0.48 -15.57 7.89
N GLU A 371 -1.59 -15.94 8.53
CA GLU A 371 -2.54 -16.93 8.02
C GLU A 371 -3.47 -16.38 6.93
N GLY A 372 -3.53 -15.06 6.76
CA GLY A 372 -4.41 -14.40 5.81
C GLY A 372 -5.88 -14.34 6.25
N LYS A 373 -6.15 -14.58 7.54
CA LYS A 373 -7.50 -14.64 8.09
C LYS A 373 -8.01 -13.30 8.61
N ASN A 374 -7.12 -12.53 9.25
CA ASN A 374 -7.48 -11.26 9.87
C ASN A 374 -6.92 -10.09 9.08
N LYS A 375 -7.74 -9.07 8.92
CA LYS A 375 -7.42 -7.82 8.23
C LYS A 375 -7.48 -6.66 9.20
N GLN A 376 -6.52 -5.77 9.08
CA GLN A 376 -6.44 -4.56 9.88
C GLN A 376 -6.04 -3.38 9.00
N ILE A 377 -6.51 -2.21 9.38
CA ILE A 377 -5.98 -0.94 8.91
C ILE A 377 -5.05 -0.43 10.01
N LEU A 378 -3.84 -0.07 9.63
CA LEU A 378 -2.89 0.63 10.50
C LEU A 378 -2.92 2.10 10.11
N TYR A 379 -3.54 2.93 10.94
CA TYR A 379 -3.63 4.37 10.73
C TYR A 379 -2.57 5.09 11.54
N TYR A 380 -1.81 5.96 10.89
CA TYR A 380 -0.72 6.72 11.49
C TYR A 380 -1.10 8.19 11.67
N THR A 381 -0.95 8.70 12.89
CA THR A 381 -1.16 10.11 13.23
C THR A 381 0.18 10.84 13.31
N ILE A 382 0.22 12.09 12.83
CA ILE A 382 1.39 12.95 13.03
C ILE A 382 1.27 13.59 14.40
N ASN A 383 2.30 13.46 15.22
CA ASN A 383 2.37 14.16 16.50
C ASN A 383 2.53 15.67 16.26
N LYS A 384 1.44 16.43 16.41
CA LYS A 384 1.45 17.89 16.24
C LYS A 384 2.06 18.65 17.44
N GLU A 385 2.31 17.97 18.56
CA GLU A 385 2.69 18.63 19.82
C GLU A 385 4.17 19.07 19.89
N LYS A 386 4.99 18.82 18.87
CA LYS A 386 6.40 19.26 18.85
C LYS A 386 6.67 20.51 18.02
N LYS A 387 5.67 21.20 17.52
CA LYS A 387 5.89 22.34 16.60
C LYS A 387 5.70 23.73 17.22
N ASP A 388 5.18 23.86 18.43
CA ASP A 388 4.92 25.16 19.06
C ASP A 388 5.33 25.12 20.53
N GLU A 389 6.62 24.94 20.84
CA GLU A 389 7.19 25.65 21.96
C GLU A 389 7.47 27.08 21.47
N PRO A 390 6.71 28.09 21.92
CA PRO A 390 7.10 29.46 21.67
C PRO A 390 8.42 29.66 22.39
N SER A 391 9.45 30.05 21.64
CA SER A 391 10.63 30.65 22.22
C SER A 391 10.13 31.83 23.04
N ASP A 392 10.21 31.71 24.37
CA ASP A 392 10.03 32.81 25.30
C ASP A 392 11.12 33.86 25.04
N ASP A 393 10.91 34.67 24.01
CA ASP A 393 11.59 35.93 23.83
C ASP A 393 10.97 36.95 24.82
N LYS A 394 11.47 36.94 26.03
CA LYS A 394 11.35 38.10 26.92
C LYS A 394 12.21 39.22 26.35
N SER A 395 11.64 40.05 25.52
CA SER A 395 12.19 41.37 25.23
C SER A 395 11.81 42.33 26.36
N ASP A 396 12.65 42.47 27.34
CA ASP A 396 12.70 43.67 28.16
C ASP A 396 13.55 44.72 27.40
N GLY A 397 12.88 45.77 27.00
CA GLY A 397 13.51 46.93 26.39
C GLY A 397 14.46 47.64 27.32
N LYS A 398 15.63 47.96 26.83
CA LYS A 398 16.39 49.18 27.19
C LYS A 398 17.33 49.57 26.06
N THR A 399 17.13 50.79 25.61
CA THR A 399 18.02 51.66 24.83
C THR A 399 19.38 51.75 25.47
N ASP A 400 20.42 51.82 24.66
CA ASP A 400 21.44 52.84 24.48
C ASP A 400 22.79 52.24 24.08
N ASP A 401 23.26 52.74 22.97
CA ASP A 401 24.60 53.19 22.56
C ASP A 401 25.85 52.28 22.67
N ASP A 402 26.51 52.24 21.50
CA ASP A 402 27.94 52.27 21.25
C ASP A 402 28.82 50.99 21.22
N GLU A 403 29.54 50.96 20.06
CA GLU A 403 30.93 50.56 19.82
C GLU A 403 31.29 49.07 19.67
N ASP A 404 31.75 48.80 18.45
CA ASP A 404 32.88 47.97 18.00
C ASP A 404 33.53 47.01 19.00
N LYS A 405 33.57 45.74 18.64
CA LYS A 405 34.79 44.92 18.64
C LYS A 405 34.54 43.52 18.08
N GLU A 406 35.37 43.17 17.06
CA GLU A 406 35.73 41.80 16.69
C GLU A 406 36.17 40.99 17.90
N SER A 407 35.74 39.75 17.99
CA SER A 407 36.58 38.62 18.45
C SER A 407 35.93 37.28 18.15
N ASP A 408 36.69 36.43 17.48
CA ASP A 408 36.59 34.97 17.44
C ASP A 408 36.30 34.40 18.82
N ASP A 409 35.38 33.39 18.85
CA ASP A 409 35.66 32.16 19.61
C ASP A 409 34.66 31.04 19.32
N ASN A 410 35.22 29.92 18.88
CA ASN A 410 34.67 28.57 18.92
C ASN A 410 34.25 28.15 20.32
N LYS A 411 33.10 27.49 20.43
CA LYS A 411 32.65 26.44 21.38
C LYS A 411 31.13 26.39 21.34
N ASP A 412 30.44 25.28 21.18
CA ASP A 412 30.46 23.99 21.79
C ASP A 412 29.56 23.00 21.02
N GLY A 413 30.19 22.00 20.45
CA GLY A 413 29.51 20.80 19.94
C GLY A 413 29.66 19.59 20.89
N GLY A 414 29.29 19.72 22.16
CA GLY A 414 29.66 18.77 23.21
C GLY A 414 28.65 17.71 23.62
N SER A 415 27.37 17.77 23.17
CA SER A 415 26.31 16.92 23.73
C SER A 415 26.01 15.61 22.96
N ASN A 416 26.27 15.57 21.68
CA ASN A 416 25.91 14.38 20.87
C ASN A 416 27.01 13.30 20.81
N VAL A 417 28.24 13.65 21.10
CA VAL A 417 29.38 12.73 21.05
C VAL A 417 29.38 11.75 22.24
N ALA A 418 28.94 12.19 23.40
CA ALA A 418 28.84 11.33 24.60
C ALA A 418 27.78 10.22 24.45
N LEU A 419 26.68 10.50 23.78
CA LEU A 419 25.59 9.53 23.56
C LEU A 419 25.98 8.47 22.50
N ILE A 420 26.70 8.88 21.46
CA ILE A 420 27.20 7.97 20.42
C ILE A 420 28.30 7.06 20.98
N VAL A 421 29.18 7.59 21.84
CA VAL A 421 30.23 6.79 22.46
C VAL A 421 29.70 5.80 23.46
N SER A 422 28.63 6.12 24.22
CA SER A 422 28.01 5.18 25.16
C SER A 422 27.28 4.04 24.45
N LEU A 423 26.59 4.30 23.35
CA LEU A 423 25.94 3.27 22.55
C LEU A 423 26.95 2.35 21.86
N SER A 424 28.09 2.87 21.42
CA SER A 424 29.14 2.06 20.76
C SER A 424 29.86 1.08 21.71
N ILE A 425 29.75 1.27 23.03
CA ILE A 425 30.31 0.37 24.04
C ILE A 425 29.26 -0.62 24.57
N ILE A 426 28.01 -0.18 24.74
CA ILE A 426 26.93 -1.02 25.32
C ILE A 426 26.51 -2.14 24.36
N ILE A 427 26.38 -1.83 23.05
CA ILE A 427 25.97 -2.83 22.06
C ILE A 427 26.95 -4.00 21.96
N PRO A 428 28.28 -3.82 21.86
CA PRO A 428 29.21 -4.94 21.88
C PRO A 428 29.17 -5.77 23.17
N LEU A 429 28.94 -5.13 24.32
CA LEU A 429 28.83 -5.85 25.60
C LEU A 429 27.60 -6.75 25.66
N ILE A 430 26.47 -6.30 25.14
CA ILE A 430 25.23 -7.10 25.05
C ILE A 430 25.46 -8.30 24.12
N ILE A 431 26.11 -8.07 22.98
CA ILE A 431 26.42 -9.15 22.02
C ILE A 431 27.35 -10.19 22.64
N ILE A 432 28.38 -9.76 23.38
CA ILE A 432 29.29 -10.67 24.08
C ILE A 432 28.55 -11.49 25.13
N ALA A 433 27.66 -10.88 25.91
CA ALA A 433 26.84 -11.56 26.87
C ALA A 433 25.91 -12.61 26.25
N ALA A 434 25.29 -12.28 25.11
CA ALA A 434 24.43 -13.21 24.36
C ALA A 434 25.22 -14.41 23.81
N VAL A 435 26.44 -14.18 23.29
CA VAL A 435 27.30 -15.24 22.78
C VAL A 435 27.77 -16.18 23.93
N ILE A 436 28.13 -15.62 25.08
CA ILE A 436 28.50 -16.41 26.28
C ILE A 436 27.30 -17.25 26.73
N PHE A 437 26.07 -16.68 26.73
CA PHE A 437 24.87 -17.41 27.11
C PHE A 437 24.58 -18.56 26.15
N VAL A 438 24.71 -18.37 24.84
CA VAL A 438 24.53 -19.41 23.84
C VAL A 438 25.57 -20.54 24.00
N ILE A 439 26.84 -20.19 24.22
CA ILE A 439 27.91 -21.17 24.45
C ILE A 439 27.62 -21.97 25.73
N TYR A 440 27.20 -21.32 26.80
CA TYR A 440 26.83 -21.95 28.05
C TYR A 440 25.63 -22.91 27.87
N TYR A 441 24.61 -22.47 27.14
CA TYR A 441 23.41 -23.25 26.83
C TYR A 441 23.77 -24.52 26.01
N LEU A 442 24.57 -24.36 24.95
CA LEU A 442 25.00 -25.46 24.10
C LEU A 442 25.90 -26.45 24.85
N LYS A 443 26.75 -25.97 25.77
CA LYS A 443 27.60 -26.81 26.61
C LYS A 443 26.78 -27.62 27.61
N ASN A 444 25.70 -27.06 28.14
CA ASN A 444 24.84 -27.76 29.09
C ASN A 444 23.88 -28.75 28.39
N ARG A 445 23.48 -28.50 27.14
CA ARG A 445 22.65 -29.40 26.35
C ARG A 445 23.35 -30.71 25.97
N LYS A 446 24.70 -30.70 25.93
CA LYS A 446 25.48 -31.91 25.67
C LYS A 446 25.61 -32.87 26.89
N ARG A 447 24.98 -32.58 28.03
CA ARG A 447 25.06 -33.37 29.26
C ARG A 447 23.81 -34.18 29.57
N GLU A 448 22.79 -34.21 28.73
CA GLU A 448 21.68 -35.14 28.89
C GLU A 448 22.04 -36.48 28.22
N PRO A 449 22.16 -37.60 28.98
CA PRO A 449 22.42 -38.90 28.41
C PRO A 449 21.16 -39.42 27.69
N GLU A 450 21.40 -40.01 26.51
CA GLU A 450 20.44 -40.84 25.77
C GLU A 450 19.79 -41.88 26.69
N LYS A 451 18.55 -41.66 27.07
CA LYS A 451 17.63 -42.70 27.53
C LYS A 451 16.28 -42.42 26.86
N PHE A 452 15.93 -43.28 25.95
CA PHE A 452 14.61 -43.63 25.43
C PHE A 452 14.68 -44.00 23.94
N LEU A 453 15.17 -45.21 23.75
CA LEU A 453 14.88 -45.95 22.51
C LEU A 453 14.70 -47.42 22.94
N ASN A 454 13.45 -47.75 23.29
CA ASN A 454 12.91 -49.12 23.27
C ASN A 454 11.49 -49.03 23.79
N ASP A 455 10.56 -48.87 22.85
CA ASP A 455 9.17 -49.35 22.92
C ASP A 455 8.46 -48.89 21.65
N ALA A 456 8.58 -49.74 20.62
CA ALA A 456 7.72 -49.63 19.43
C ALA A 456 6.54 -50.59 19.65
N PRO A 457 5.30 -50.14 19.63
CA PRO A 457 4.17 -51.02 19.47
C PRO A 457 3.96 -51.37 18.00
N SER A 458 3.80 -52.67 17.77
CA SER A 458 3.47 -53.36 16.53
C SER A 458 2.24 -52.75 15.84
N SER A 459 2.37 -52.57 14.53
CA SER A 459 1.30 -52.22 13.61
C SER A 459 0.29 -53.35 13.49
N GLU A 460 -0.96 -53.10 13.86
CA GLU A 460 -2.12 -53.86 13.38
C GLU A 460 -2.72 -53.15 12.15
N ASN A 461 -2.86 -53.97 11.10
CA ASN A 461 -3.54 -53.63 9.84
C ASN A 461 -5.03 -53.36 10.06
N GLU A 462 -5.49 -52.19 9.78
CA GLU A 462 -6.92 -51.95 9.49
C GLU A 462 -7.10 -51.58 8.02
N SER A 463 -7.81 -52.48 7.36
CA SER A 463 -8.29 -52.38 5.99
C SER A 463 -9.43 -51.35 5.88
N ILE A 464 -9.26 -50.40 4.99
CA ILE A 464 -10.29 -49.40 4.62
C ILE A 464 -11.19 -50.01 3.55
N PRO A 465 -12.55 -49.99 3.70
CA PRO A 465 -13.46 -50.39 2.64
C PRO A 465 -13.66 -49.29 1.63
N LEU A 466 -13.51 -49.63 0.35
CA LEU A 466 -13.98 -48.88 -0.82
C LEU A 466 -15.51 -48.80 -0.81
N TYR A 467 -16.07 -47.59 -0.95
CA TYR A 467 -17.44 -47.39 -1.39
C TYR A 467 -17.46 -46.78 -2.80
N GLU A 468 -18.28 -47.40 -3.63
CA GLU A 468 -18.62 -47.04 -5.00
C GLU A 468 -19.27 -45.64 -5.16
#